data_c0cb635d9e4d8388596e97ca0fa78bdd
#
_entry.id   c0cb635d9e4d8388596e97ca0fa78bdd
#
_cell.length_a   1.000
_cell.length_b   1.000
_cell.length_c   1.000
_cell.angle_alpha   90.00
_cell.angle_beta   90.00
_cell.angle_gamma   90.00
#
_symmetry.space_group_name_H-M   'P 1'
#
loop_
_entity.id
_entity.type
_entity.pdbx_description
1 polymer ?
#
loop_
_entity_poly.entity_id
_entity_poly.type
_entity_poly.pdbx_seq_one_letter_code
_entity_poly.pdbx_strand_id
1 'polypeptide(L)'
;MKTIKLQGIHTPQKAIPAAELKPGMVTVWNYGYTSTVKSIEPTKSGKSVKCVIISDESGNEHARTMRADRLVAVKEEEPKKSD
;
A
#
# COMPACT_ATOMS: atom_id res chain seq x y z
N MET A 1 -6.56 8.05 -12.70
CA MET A 1 -5.54 7.57 -11.78
C MET A 1 -5.31 8.60 -10.69
N LYS A 2 -5.27 8.18 -9.47
CA LYS A 2 -5.08 9.12 -8.38
C LYS A 2 -3.66 9.07 -7.87
N THR A 3 -3.20 10.21 -7.38
CA THR A 3 -1.87 10.29 -6.80
C THR A 3 -1.96 11.03 -5.50
N ILE A 4 -0.99 10.80 -4.64
CA ILE A 4 -0.89 11.52 -3.38
C ILE A 4 0.57 11.90 -3.18
N LYS A 5 0.76 12.94 -2.38
CA LYS A 5 2.11 13.36 -2.03
C LYS A 5 2.42 12.85 -0.66
N LEU A 6 3.60 12.28 -0.53
CA LEU A 6 4.05 11.77 0.76
C LEU A 6 5.14 12.68 1.30
N GLN A 7 5.22 12.73 2.61
CA GLN A 7 6.19 13.56 3.26
C GLN A 7 7.58 13.03 2.95
N GLY A 8 8.49 13.89 2.61
CA GLY A 8 9.86 13.50 2.31
C GLY A 8 10.07 12.98 0.90
N ILE A 9 9.01 12.97 0.07
CA ILE A 9 9.12 12.53 -1.31
C ILE A 9 8.66 13.68 -2.19
N HIS A 10 9.47 14.03 -3.17
CA HIS A 10 9.18 15.21 -3.97
C HIS A 10 8.18 14.99 -5.09
N THR A 11 8.01 13.77 -5.53
CA THR A 11 7.11 13.48 -6.65
C THR A 11 5.84 12.83 -6.15
N PRO A 12 4.70 13.08 -6.80
CA PRO A 12 3.47 12.42 -6.42
C PRO A 12 3.58 10.92 -6.66
N GLN A 13 2.95 10.14 -5.82
CA GLN A 13 2.98 8.70 -5.94
C GLN A 13 1.61 8.19 -6.36
N LYS A 14 1.59 7.18 -7.20
CA LYS A 14 0.35 6.56 -7.60
C LYS A 14 -0.32 5.99 -6.36
N ALA A 15 -1.62 6.18 -6.25
CA ALA A 15 -2.34 5.72 -5.08
C ALA A 15 -3.64 5.06 -5.48
N ILE A 16 -4.05 4.07 -4.71
CA ILE A 16 -5.30 3.37 -4.94
C ILE A 16 -6.01 3.26 -3.59
N PRO A 17 -7.32 3.05 -3.60
CA PRO A 17 -8.03 2.84 -2.34
C PRO A 17 -7.51 1.60 -1.63
N ALA A 18 -7.48 1.65 -0.32
CA ALA A 18 -6.96 0.54 0.47
C ALA A 18 -7.70 -0.76 0.15
N ALA A 19 -8.99 -0.67 -0.15
CA ALA A 19 -9.77 -1.86 -0.47
C ALA A 19 -9.31 -2.55 -1.75
N GLU A 20 -8.52 -1.87 -2.57
CA GLU A 20 -8.03 -2.45 -3.81
C GLU A 20 -6.63 -3.04 -3.69
N LEU A 21 -6.05 -2.97 -2.51
CA LEU A 21 -4.74 -3.56 -2.30
C LEU A 21 -4.85 -5.08 -2.41
N LYS A 22 -3.79 -5.70 -2.89
CA LYS A 22 -3.76 -7.15 -3.04
C LYS A 22 -2.43 -7.67 -2.54
N PRO A 23 -2.37 -8.93 -2.13
CA PRO A 23 -1.11 -9.50 -1.68
C PRO A 23 -0.06 -9.41 -2.77
N GLY A 24 1.14 -9.07 -2.39
CA GLY A 24 2.25 -8.90 -3.32
C GLY A 24 2.48 -7.49 -3.77
N MET A 25 1.52 -6.59 -3.53
CA MET A 25 1.70 -5.20 -3.91
C MET A 25 2.65 -4.52 -2.95
N VAL A 26 3.40 -3.56 -3.46
CA VAL A 26 4.34 -2.81 -2.63
C VAL A 26 3.73 -1.44 -2.36
N THR A 27 3.60 -1.09 -1.09
CA THR A 27 3.07 0.21 -0.71
C THR A 27 4.23 1.14 -0.38
N VAL A 28 4.01 2.43 -0.59
CA VAL A 28 5.03 3.44 -0.33
C VAL A 28 4.54 4.36 0.76
N TRP A 29 5.40 4.62 1.72
CA TRP A 29 5.05 5.44 2.87
C TRP A 29 5.92 6.69 2.89
N ASN A 30 5.71 7.54 3.88
CA ASN A 30 6.48 8.78 3.99
C ASN A 30 7.97 8.48 3.99
N TYR A 31 8.72 9.36 3.41
CA TYR A 31 10.19 9.28 3.35
C TYR A 31 10.70 8.10 2.53
N GLY A 32 9.82 7.54 1.68
CA GLY A 32 10.26 6.50 0.76
C GLY A 32 10.31 5.10 1.32
N TYR A 33 9.83 4.89 2.54
CA TYR A 33 9.79 3.54 3.08
C TYR A 33 8.77 2.72 2.30
N THR A 34 9.07 1.45 2.09
CA THR A 34 8.17 0.58 1.36
C THR A 34 7.85 -0.65 2.17
N SER A 35 6.72 -1.24 1.88
CA SER A 35 6.27 -2.47 2.52
C SER A 35 5.53 -3.31 1.51
N THR A 36 5.57 -4.62 1.69
CA THR A 36 4.87 -5.53 0.80
C THR A 36 3.60 -6.01 1.48
N VAL A 37 2.49 -5.97 0.76
CA VAL A 37 1.22 -6.42 1.32
C VAL A 37 1.23 -7.94 1.39
N LYS A 38 0.99 -8.47 2.59
CA LYS A 38 0.91 -9.90 2.78
C LYS A 38 -0.53 -10.37 2.63
N SER A 39 -1.46 -9.65 3.22
CA SER A 39 -2.86 -9.99 3.11
C SER A 39 -3.71 -8.76 3.34
N ILE A 40 -4.94 -8.82 2.90
CA ILE A 40 -5.86 -7.72 3.10
C ILE A 40 -7.24 -8.31 3.25
N GLU A 41 -7.97 -7.87 4.25
CA GLU A 41 -9.28 -8.39 4.54
C GLU A 41 -10.22 -7.27 4.92
N PRO A 42 -11.46 -7.32 4.51
CA PRO A 42 -12.43 -6.31 4.95
C PRO A 42 -12.78 -6.57 6.42
N THR A 43 -13.08 -5.49 7.14
CA THR A 43 -13.54 -5.64 8.51
C THR A 43 -15.03 -5.97 8.48
N LYS A 44 -15.58 -6.25 9.66
CA LYS A 44 -16.95 -6.60 9.78
C LYS A 44 -17.89 -5.58 9.18
N SER A 45 -17.59 -4.32 9.35
CA SER A 45 -18.47 -3.27 8.83
C SER A 45 -18.33 -3.09 7.32
N GLY A 46 -17.24 -3.56 6.76
CA GLY A 46 -16.99 -3.35 5.34
C GLY A 46 -16.49 -1.96 5.01
N LYS A 47 -16.40 -1.08 5.99
CA LYS A 47 -15.96 0.29 5.73
C LYS A 47 -14.46 0.46 5.92
N SER A 48 -13.81 -0.54 6.46
CA SER A 48 -12.37 -0.51 6.69
C SER A 48 -11.80 -1.84 6.25
N VAL A 49 -10.49 -1.87 6.11
CA VAL A 49 -9.80 -3.10 5.76
C VAL A 49 -8.64 -3.29 6.71
N LYS A 50 -8.33 -4.54 6.99
CA LYS A 50 -7.17 -4.88 7.79
C LYS A 50 -6.11 -5.33 6.82
N CYS A 51 -5.00 -4.63 6.82
CA CYS A 51 -3.93 -4.89 5.90
C CYS A 51 -2.71 -5.36 6.69
N VAL A 52 -2.20 -6.52 6.33
CA VAL A 52 -0.99 -7.03 6.95
C VAL A 52 0.13 -6.80 5.97
N ILE A 53 1.14 -6.05 6.40
CA ILE A 53 2.24 -5.68 5.54
C ILE A 53 3.55 -6.09 6.18
N ILE A 54 4.55 -6.30 5.35
CA ILE A 54 5.88 -6.64 5.82
C ILE A 54 6.80 -5.51 5.40
N SER A 55 7.45 -4.90 6.38
CA SER A 55 8.36 -3.79 6.10
C SER A 55 9.55 -4.31 5.32
N ASP A 56 9.82 -3.70 4.17
CA ASP A 56 10.94 -4.13 3.35
C ASP A 56 12.26 -3.82 4.01
N GLU A 57 12.26 -2.82 4.87
CA GLU A 57 13.49 -2.42 5.52
C GLU A 57 13.86 -3.35 6.67
N SER A 58 12.91 -3.71 7.50
CA SER A 58 13.20 -4.52 8.68
C SER A 58 12.74 -5.96 8.55
N GLY A 59 11.85 -6.23 7.62
CA GLY A 59 11.28 -7.57 7.49
C GLY A 59 10.22 -7.88 8.52
N ASN A 60 9.86 -6.89 9.35
CA ASN A 60 8.86 -7.12 10.37
C ASN A 60 7.46 -7.03 9.80
N GLU A 61 6.57 -7.84 10.35
CA GLU A 61 5.21 -7.89 9.90
C GLU A 61 4.37 -6.98 10.78
N HIS A 62 3.52 -6.18 10.17
CA HIS A 62 2.66 -5.26 10.89
C HIS A 62 1.25 -5.36 10.35
N ALA A 63 0.27 -5.28 11.24
CA ALA A 63 -1.12 -5.25 10.83
C ALA A 63 -1.63 -3.83 11.01
N ARG A 64 -2.32 -3.31 10.02
CA ARG A 64 -2.87 -1.96 10.07
C ARG A 64 -4.31 -2.00 9.60
N THR A 65 -5.15 -1.25 10.28
CA THR A 65 -6.54 -1.10 9.88
C THR A 65 -6.70 0.30 9.32
N MET A 66 -7.31 0.42 8.16
CA MET A 66 -7.52 1.72 7.56
C MET A 66 -8.83 1.71 6.81
N ARG A 67 -9.33 2.89 6.52
CA ARG A 67 -10.60 2.99 5.81
C ARG A 67 -10.44 2.42 4.42
N ALA A 68 -11.50 1.78 3.94
CA ALA A 68 -11.46 1.12 2.64
C ALA A 68 -11.21 2.11 1.51
N ASP A 69 -11.67 3.35 1.67
CA ASP A 69 -11.51 4.35 0.63
C ASP A 69 -10.26 5.22 0.82
N ARG A 70 -9.43 4.91 1.81
CA ARG A 70 -8.22 5.68 2.01
C ARG A 70 -7.26 5.41 0.87
N LEU A 71 -6.66 6.46 0.32
CA LEU A 71 -5.70 6.31 -0.74
C LEU A 71 -4.35 5.91 -0.15
N VAL A 72 -3.80 4.84 -0.70
CA VAL A 72 -2.51 4.32 -0.25
C VAL A 72 -1.58 4.36 -1.44
N ALA A 73 -0.41 4.96 -1.25
CA ALA A 73 0.56 5.04 -2.33
C ALA A 73 1.13 3.65 -2.60
N VAL A 74 1.24 3.29 -3.87
CA VAL A 74 1.81 2.00 -4.26
C VAL A 74 2.93 2.24 -5.24
N LYS A 75 3.91 1.38 -5.21
CA LYS A 75 5.00 1.46 -6.13
C LYS A 75 4.52 0.94 -7.46
N GLU A 76 4.75 1.75 -8.50
CA GLU A 76 4.33 1.33 -9.79
C GLU A 76 5.21 0.22 -10.24
N GLU A 77 4.61 -0.97 -10.51
CA GLU A 77 5.37 -2.02 -10.90
C GLU A 77 5.43 -2.10 -12.35
N GLU A 78 6.55 -2.18 -12.92
CA GLU A 78 6.66 -2.34 -14.29
C GLU A 78 6.23 -3.67 -14.66
N PRO A 79 5.41 -3.82 -15.58
CA PRO A 79 4.99 -5.12 -15.98
C PRO A 79 6.23 -5.78 -16.46
N LYS A 80 6.47 -6.74 -16.02
CA LYS A 80 7.57 -7.37 -16.39
C LYS A 80 7.53 -7.79 -17.64
N LYS A 81 7.72 -7.62 -18.27
CA LYS A 81 7.59 -7.94 -19.32
C LYS A 81 8.11 -8.95 -19.62
N SER A 82 8.16 -9.42 -19.51
CA SER A 82 8.66 -10.18 -19.65
C SER A 82 8.97 -10.43 -20.29
N ASP A 83 9.14 -10.52 -20.43
CA ASP A 83 9.40 -10.68 -20.85
C ASP A 83 9.45 -10.97 -21.07
#